data_8d325e5439890201940d8cf705b2ff3b
#
_entry.id   8d325e5439890201940d8cf705b2ff3b
#
_cell.length_a   1.000
_cell.length_b   1.000
_cell.length_c   1.000
_cell.angle_alpha   90.00
_cell.angle_beta   90.00
_cell.angle_gamma   90.00
#
_symmetry.space_group_name_H-M   'P 1'
#
loop_
_entity.id
_entity.type
_entity.pdbx_description
1 polymer ?
#
loop_
_entity_poly.entity_id
_entity_poly.type
_entity_poly.pdbx_seq_one_letter_code
_entity_poly.pdbx_strand_id
1 'polypeptide(L)'
;APITICLGLFLLIFDLTRPLMFWKLLIHYNFASVMTLGVLGLFVYTPLSFIYAAIKFKPWLFETGPFAGLLKPFKGIIDSIGDNPAWLERTLFLFAVIIGIYTGFLLSAMYSYPLFNTPLLPILFLASGLSSGVAASILFGLLFFKSEVNEKNAKYLLELDLRVVPMELLLLFALFVGMYFQGGDKAFVAIQALTTGV
;
A
#
# COMPACT_ATOMS: atom_id res chain seq x y z
N ALA A 1 2.93 -2.20 9.92
CA ALA A 1 2.35 -1.27 8.93
C ALA A 1 2.93 0.16 9.05
N PRO A 2 2.90 0.90 10.21
CA PRO A 2 3.34 2.30 10.24
C PRO A 2 4.81 2.49 9.86
N ILE A 3 5.70 1.60 10.25
CA ILE A 3 7.14 1.68 9.92
C ILE A 3 7.35 1.50 8.41
N THR A 4 6.68 0.56 7.79
CA THR A 4 6.79 0.32 6.34
C THR A 4 6.24 1.49 5.53
N ILE A 5 5.18 2.14 6.01
CA ILE A 5 4.63 3.36 5.39
C ILE A 5 5.62 4.51 5.46
N CYS A 6 6.22 4.75 6.64
CA CYS A 6 7.23 5.79 6.80
C CYS A 6 8.43 5.54 5.88
N LEU A 7 8.88 4.30 5.77
CA LEU A 7 9.96 3.92 4.86
C LEU A 7 9.57 4.15 3.39
N GLY A 8 8.35 3.80 3.01
CA GLY A 8 7.80 4.06 1.68
C GLY A 8 7.71 5.56 1.36
N LEU A 9 7.21 6.37 2.31
CA LEU A 9 7.15 7.83 2.17
C LEU A 9 8.55 8.45 2.05
N PHE A 10 9.50 7.96 2.84
CA PHE A 10 10.89 8.40 2.77
C PHE A 10 11.49 8.10 1.39
N LEU A 11 11.33 6.90 0.88
CA LEU A 11 11.78 6.54 -0.47
C LEU A 11 11.09 7.39 -1.56
N LEU A 12 9.79 7.64 -1.40
CA LEU A 12 9.03 8.49 -2.33
C LEU A 12 9.59 9.91 -2.41
N ILE A 13 10.06 10.49 -1.28
CA ILE A 13 10.68 11.82 -1.27
C ILE A 13 11.96 11.81 -2.10
N PHE A 14 12.77 10.75 -2.04
CA PHE A 14 13.98 10.65 -2.84
C PHE A 14 13.73 10.46 -4.34
N ASP A 15 12.60 9.86 -4.69
CA ASP A 15 12.19 9.67 -6.09
C ASP A 15 11.68 10.98 -6.74
N LEU A 16 11.37 12.00 -5.93
CA LEU A 16 11.02 13.31 -6.46
C LEU A 16 12.21 13.99 -7.16
N THR A 17 11.98 14.58 -8.32
CA THR A 17 12.98 15.36 -9.09
C THR A 17 13.62 16.47 -8.22
N ARG A 18 12.91 16.98 -7.24
CA ARG A 18 13.37 17.99 -6.26
C ARG A 18 12.95 17.59 -4.84
N PRO A 19 13.68 16.69 -4.17
CA PRO A 19 13.31 16.13 -2.86
C PRO A 19 13.13 17.19 -1.78
N LEU A 20 13.93 18.26 -1.79
CA LEU A 20 13.84 19.35 -0.80
C LEU A 20 12.57 20.21 -0.94
N MET A 21 11.79 20.04 -2.00
CA MET A 21 10.55 20.78 -2.23
C MET A 21 9.29 19.92 -2.02
N PHE A 22 9.41 18.74 -1.38
CA PHE A 22 8.28 17.84 -1.14
C PHE A 22 7.12 18.50 -0.38
N TRP A 23 7.41 19.47 0.49
CA TRP A 23 6.41 20.23 1.24
C TRP A 23 5.45 21.04 0.36
N LYS A 24 5.86 21.40 -0.88
CA LYS A 24 4.97 22.08 -1.84
C LYS A 24 3.79 21.20 -2.24
N LEU A 25 3.95 19.87 -2.28
CA LEU A 25 2.88 18.91 -2.54
C LEU A 25 1.80 18.94 -1.45
N LEU A 26 2.19 19.31 -0.22
CA LEU A 26 1.29 19.40 0.92
C LEU A 26 0.53 20.75 0.98
N ILE A 27 0.99 21.77 0.27
CA ILE A 27 0.38 23.12 0.31
C ILE A 27 -0.40 23.44 -0.97
N HIS A 28 0.10 22.99 -2.13
CA HIS A 28 -0.52 23.26 -3.41
C HIS A 28 -1.38 22.06 -3.86
N TYR A 29 -2.64 22.05 -3.43
CA TYR A 29 -3.58 20.99 -3.82
C TYR A 29 -4.20 21.29 -5.19
N ASN A 30 -4.03 20.36 -6.11
CA ASN A 30 -4.78 20.32 -7.36
C ASN A 30 -5.63 19.04 -7.38
N PHE A 31 -6.91 19.17 -7.05
CA PHE A 31 -7.82 18.01 -6.96
C PHE A 31 -8.05 17.30 -8.30
N ALA A 32 -7.70 17.92 -9.42
CA ALA A 32 -7.71 17.26 -10.73
C ALA A 32 -6.49 16.36 -10.97
N SER A 33 -5.46 16.43 -10.10
CA SER A 33 -4.27 15.61 -10.19
C SER A 33 -4.42 14.33 -9.38
N VAL A 34 -4.25 13.18 -10.02
CA VAL A 34 -4.22 11.86 -9.37
C VAL A 34 -3.17 11.83 -8.27
N MET A 35 -2.00 12.44 -8.49
CA MET A 35 -0.91 12.51 -7.51
C MET A 35 -1.33 13.21 -6.20
N THR A 36 -2.09 14.30 -6.29
CA THR A 36 -2.56 15.05 -5.11
C THR A 36 -3.54 14.21 -4.27
N LEU A 37 -4.43 13.45 -4.92
CA LEU A 37 -5.37 12.57 -4.24
C LEU A 37 -4.65 11.48 -3.44
N GLY A 38 -3.57 10.91 -4.01
CA GLY A 38 -2.77 9.92 -3.30
C GLY A 38 -2.01 10.45 -2.10
N VAL A 39 -1.40 11.63 -2.24
CA VAL A 39 -0.71 12.30 -1.13
C VAL A 39 -1.70 12.59 0.01
N LEU A 40 -2.92 13.03 -0.31
CA LEU A 40 -3.97 13.28 0.68
C LEU A 40 -4.42 11.98 1.36
N GLY A 41 -4.59 10.90 0.60
CA GLY A 41 -4.88 9.57 1.15
C GLY A 41 -3.82 9.08 2.12
N LEU A 42 -2.54 9.20 1.75
CA LEU A 42 -1.41 8.85 2.61
C LEU A 42 -1.32 9.75 3.84
N PHE A 43 -1.62 11.04 3.70
CA PHE A 43 -1.62 12.00 4.82
C PHE A 43 -2.67 11.66 5.89
N VAL A 44 -3.82 11.12 5.50
CA VAL A 44 -4.86 10.64 6.43
C VAL A 44 -4.52 9.25 6.96
N TYR A 45 -4.07 8.35 6.10
CA TYR A 45 -3.80 6.95 6.45
C TYR A 45 -2.64 6.81 7.45
N THR A 46 -1.58 7.59 7.28
CA THR A 46 -0.38 7.51 8.13
C THR A 46 -0.68 7.76 9.60
N PRO A 47 -1.28 8.88 10.03
CA PRO A 47 -1.59 9.11 11.43
C PRO A 47 -2.58 8.08 12.00
N LEU A 48 -3.59 7.66 11.22
CA LEU A 48 -4.52 6.63 11.65
C LEU A 48 -3.81 5.30 11.93
N SER A 49 -2.82 4.92 11.09
CA SER A 49 -2.05 3.69 11.28
C SER A 49 -1.15 3.76 12.53
N PHE A 50 -0.62 4.95 12.87
CA PHE A 50 0.13 5.16 14.10
C PHE A 50 -0.78 5.09 15.35
N ILE A 51 -1.97 5.67 15.29
CA ILE A 51 -2.95 5.58 16.38
C ILE A 51 -3.33 4.11 16.61
N TYR A 52 -3.60 3.36 15.55
CA TYR A 52 -3.92 1.94 15.65
C TYR A 52 -2.76 1.13 16.25
N ALA A 53 -1.54 1.39 15.83
CA ALA A 53 -0.37 0.76 16.42
C ALA A 53 -0.22 1.12 17.91
N ALA A 54 -0.45 2.38 18.29
CA ALA A 54 -0.40 2.81 19.67
C ALA A 54 -1.46 2.10 20.55
N ILE A 55 -2.66 1.86 20.01
CA ILE A 55 -3.71 1.10 20.72
C ILE A 55 -3.28 -0.35 20.92
N LYS A 56 -2.75 -1.01 19.91
CA LYS A 56 -2.35 -2.44 20.00
C LYS A 56 -1.11 -2.67 20.87
N PHE A 57 -0.16 -1.72 20.87
CA PHE A 57 1.07 -1.78 21.67
C PHE A 57 1.00 -0.93 22.94
N LYS A 58 -0.22 -0.56 23.39
CA LYS A 58 -0.46 0.30 24.56
C LYS A 58 0.34 -0.08 25.80
N PRO A 59 0.35 -1.36 26.29
CA PRO A 59 1.08 -1.72 27.50
C PRO A 59 2.59 -1.47 27.34
N TRP A 60 3.17 -1.89 26.22
CA TRP A 60 4.59 -1.69 25.97
C TRP A 60 4.97 -0.20 25.81
N LEU A 61 4.11 0.57 25.13
CA LEU A 61 4.39 1.96 24.78
C LEU A 61 4.33 2.88 26.00
N PHE A 62 3.38 2.66 26.92
CA PHE A 62 3.14 3.50 28.09
C PHE A 62 3.84 3.04 29.35
N GLU A 63 4.19 1.75 29.48
CA GLU A 63 4.81 1.18 30.68
C GLU A 63 6.33 1.03 30.54
N THR A 64 6.82 0.59 29.37
CA THR A 64 8.23 0.21 29.18
C THR A 64 8.92 1.00 28.08
N GLY A 65 8.19 1.75 27.23
CA GLY A 65 8.74 2.41 26.07
C GLY A 65 9.53 3.68 26.38
N PRO A 66 10.59 3.98 25.58
CA PRO A 66 11.40 5.18 25.77
C PRO A 66 10.61 6.49 25.55
N PHE A 67 9.46 6.43 24.91
CA PHE A 67 8.59 7.57 24.63
C PHE A 67 7.38 7.71 25.55
N ALA A 68 7.32 6.92 26.66
CA ALA A 68 6.19 6.92 27.59
C ALA A 68 5.85 8.32 28.14
N GLY A 69 6.84 9.16 28.38
CA GLY A 69 6.64 10.53 28.85
C GLY A 69 5.99 11.46 27.84
N LEU A 70 6.38 11.33 26.56
CA LEU A 70 5.91 12.18 25.47
C LEU A 70 4.47 11.82 25.05
N LEU A 71 4.07 10.57 25.23
CA LEU A 71 2.76 10.05 24.82
C LEU A 71 1.67 10.15 25.89
N LYS A 72 2.05 10.45 27.13
CA LYS A 72 1.09 10.63 28.26
C LYS A 72 -0.07 11.56 27.95
N PRO A 73 0.11 12.76 27.31
CA PRO A 73 -1.01 13.65 27.02
C PRO A 73 -2.00 13.08 26.01
N PHE A 74 -1.55 12.15 25.15
CA PHE A 74 -2.40 11.50 24.15
C PHE A 74 -3.13 10.26 24.67
N LYS A 75 -2.85 9.82 25.89
CA LYS A 75 -3.44 8.62 26.47
C LYS A 75 -4.97 8.65 26.46
N GLY A 76 -5.58 9.78 26.83
CA GLY A 76 -7.03 9.94 26.83
C GLY A 76 -7.68 9.78 25.45
N ILE A 77 -7.03 10.30 24.41
CA ILE A 77 -7.49 10.18 23.02
C ILE A 77 -7.37 8.71 22.57
N ILE A 78 -6.23 8.07 22.86
CA ILE A 78 -5.97 6.68 22.53
C ILE A 78 -6.94 5.73 23.25
N ASP A 79 -7.29 6.02 24.50
CA ASP A 79 -8.25 5.24 25.28
C ASP A 79 -9.66 5.38 24.69
N SER A 80 -10.10 6.59 24.40
CA SER A 80 -11.42 6.86 23.81
C SER A 80 -11.62 6.21 22.42
N ILE A 81 -10.58 6.18 21.61
CA ILE A 81 -10.61 5.50 20.30
C ILE A 81 -10.47 3.99 20.47
N GLY A 82 -9.73 3.54 21.49
CA GLY A 82 -9.50 2.14 21.81
C GLY A 82 -10.74 1.38 22.25
N ASP A 83 -11.77 2.07 22.76
CA ASP A 83 -13.04 1.47 23.17
C ASP A 83 -13.85 0.89 21.99
N ASN A 84 -13.60 1.37 20.77
CA ASN A 84 -14.26 0.84 19.56
C ASN A 84 -13.27 0.65 18.40
N PRO A 85 -12.34 -0.34 18.50
CA PRO A 85 -11.28 -0.55 17.50
C PRO A 85 -11.82 -0.97 16.12
N ALA A 86 -13.01 -1.54 16.05
CA ALA A 86 -13.60 -2.04 14.80
C ALA A 86 -13.83 -0.93 13.77
N TRP A 87 -14.21 0.27 14.21
CA TRP A 87 -14.36 1.42 13.33
C TRP A 87 -13.02 1.82 12.70
N LEU A 88 -11.98 1.90 13.53
CA LEU A 88 -10.63 2.27 13.08
C LEU A 88 -10.05 1.22 12.10
N GLU A 89 -10.28 -0.06 12.37
CA GLU A 89 -9.85 -1.16 11.50
C GLU A 89 -10.53 -1.08 10.13
N ARG A 90 -11.84 -0.82 10.10
CA ARG A 90 -12.60 -0.67 8.85
C ARG A 90 -12.13 0.55 8.05
N THR A 91 -11.89 1.67 8.73
CA THR A 91 -11.42 2.90 8.10
C THR A 91 -10.01 2.71 7.52
N LEU A 92 -9.10 2.09 8.27
CA LEU A 92 -7.76 1.75 7.79
C LEU A 92 -7.82 0.80 6.59
N PHE A 93 -8.68 -0.21 6.62
CA PHE A 93 -8.85 -1.13 5.50
C PHE A 93 -9.34 -0.40 4.25
N LEU A 94 -10.35 0.46 4.38
CA LEU A 94 -10.86 1.27 3.28
C LEU A 94 -9.78 2.15 2.64
N PHE A 95 -9.01 2.88 3.47
CA PHE A 95 -7.91 3.71 2.96
C PHE A 95 -6.79 2.89 2.34
N ALA A 96 -6.48 1.71 2.89
CA ALA A 96 -5.48 0.80 2.30
C ALA A 96 -5.89 0.36 0.89
N VAL A 97 -7.16 0.02 0.69
CA VAL A 97 -7.71 -0.34 -0.63
C VAL A 97 -7.64 0.86 -1.58
N ILE A 98 -8.05 2.05 -1.14
CA ILE A 98 -7.99 3.28 -1.94
C ILE A 98 -6.55 3.56 -2.39
N ILE A 99 -5.58 3.47 -1.47
CA ILE A 99 -4.16 3.71 -1.78
C ILE A 99 -3.63 2.63 -2.73
N GLY A 100 -4.02 1.37 -2.55
CA GLY A 100 -3.64 0.28 -3.45
C GLY A 100 -4.12 0.48 -4.88
N ILE A 101 -5.38 0.89 -5.05
CA ILE A 101 -5.97 1.20 -6.36
C ILE A 101 -5.33 2.47 -6.96
N TYR A 102 -5.09 3.47 -6.12
CA TYR A 102 -4.50 4.76 -6.53
C TYR A 102 -3.15 4.59 -7.22
N THR A 103 -2.27 3.72 -6.72
CA THR A 103 -0.95 3.49 -7.36
C THR A 103 -1.09 2.99 -8.78
N GLY A 104 -2.03 2.10 -9.05
CA GLY A 104 -2.35 1.64 -10.40
C GLY A 104 -2.95 2.74 -11.29
N PHE A 105 -3.82 3.61 -10.75
CA PHE A 105 -4.33 4.78 -11.46
C PHE A 105 -3.23 5.77 -11.83
N LEU A 106 -2.28 5.99 -10.92
CA LEU A 106 -1.13 6.87 -11.18
C LEU A 106 -0.32 6.39 -12.38
N LEU A 107 -0.04 5.07 -12.46
CA LEU A 107 0.67 4.51 -13.58
C LEU A 107 -0.18 4.50 -14.85
N SER A 108 -1.48 4.19 -14.77
CA SER A 108 -2.37 4.17 -15.93
C SER A 108 -2.57 5.55 -16.57
N ALA A 109 -2.31 6.63 -15.82
CA ALA A 109 -2.32 7.99 -16.35
C ALA A 109 -1.10 8.34 -17.23
N MET A 110 -0.12 7.46 -17.37
CA MET A 110 1.06 7.64 -18.20
C MET A 110 0.77 7.25 -19.66
N TYR A 111 0.12 8.13 -20.41
CA TYR A 111 -0.27 7.92 -21.81
C TYR A 111 0.91 7.65 -22.77
N SER A 112 2.12 8.03 -22.39
CA SER A 112 3.32 7.85 -23.22
C SER A 112 3.78 6.39 -23.34
N TYR A 113 3.37 5.54 -22.40
CA TYR A 113 3.77 4.15 -22.35
C TYR A 113 2.55 3.23 -22.50
N PRO A 114 2.40 2.54 -23.65
CA PRO A 114 1.25 1.66 -23.91
C PRO A 114 1.06 0.55 -22.86
N LEU A 115 2.16 0.08 -22.27
CA LEU A 115 2.16 -0.93 -21.22
C LEU A 115 1.37 -0.47 -19.97
N PHE A 116 1.47 0.81 -19.63
CA PHE A 116 0.85 1.37 -18.43
C PHE A 116 -0.54 1.95 -18.68
N ASN A 117 -0.85 2.35 -19.92
CA ASN A 117 -2.13 2.96 -20.26
C ASN A 117 -3.26 1.89 -20.40
N THR A 118 -3.51 1.13 -19.35
CA THR A 118 -4.55 0.11 -19.34
C THR A 118 -5.41 0.22 -18.07
N PRO A 119 -6.75 0.03 -18.17
CA PRO A 119 -7.65 0.06 -17.01
C PRO A 119 -7.48 -1.15 -16.08
N LEU A 120 -6.71 -2.16 -16.48
CA LEU A 120 -6.43 -3.35 -15.67
C LEU A 120 -5.38 -3.09 -14.57
N LEU A 121 -4.53 -2.08 -14.75
CA LEU A 121 -3.44 -1.77 -13.81
C LEU A 121 -3.91 -1.51 -12.37
N PRO A 122 -4.94 -0.72 -12.09
CA PRO A 122 -5.40 -0.49 -10.72
C PRO A 122 -5.80 -1.77 -10.00
N ILE A 123 -6.46 -2.70 -10.70
CA ILE A 123 -6.88 -3.97 -10.11
C ILE A 123 -5.68 -4.89 -9.92
N LEU A 124 -4.75 -4.92 -10.87
CA LEU A 124 -3.52 -5.68 -10.79
C LEU A 124 -2.67 -5.24 -9.59
N PHE A 125 -2.48 -3.93 -9.41
CA PHE A 125 -1.73 -3.38 -8.27
C PHE A 125 -2.39 -3.69 -6.93
N LEU A 126 -3.72 -3.67 -6.86
CA LEU A 126 -4.45 -4.05 -5.65
C LEU A 126 -4.25 -5.53 -5.33
N ALA A 127 -4.36 -6.41 -6.33
CA ALA A 127 -4.17 -7.85 -6.16
C ALA A 127 -2.73 -8.17 -5.71
N SER A 128 -1.73 -7.59 -6.39
CA SER A 128 -0.31 -7.76 -6.05
C SER A 128 0.03 -7.20 -4.67
N GLY A 129 -0.57 -6.05 -4.31
CA GLY A 129 -0.43 -5.48 -2.97
C GLY A 129 -1.02 -6.36 -1.87
N LEU A 130 -2.15 -7.00 -2.13
CA LEU A 130 -2.75 -7.96 -1.20
C LEU A 130 -1.88 -9.20 -1.03
N SER A 131 -1.44 -9.83 -2.12
CA SER A 131 -0.59 -11.02 -2.10
C SER A 131 0.74 -10.74 -1.38
N SER A 132 1.45 -9.69 -1.76
CA SER A 132 2.70 -9.28 -1.11
C SER A 132 2.51 -8.91 0.36
N GLY A 133 1.39 -8.28 0.72
CA GLY A 133 1.03 -7.96 2.10
C GLY A 133 0.78 -9.20 2.96
N VAL A 134 0.12 -10.21 2.41
CA VAL A 134 -0.08 -11.51 3.07
C VAL A 134 1.26 -12.22 3.29
N ALA A 135 2.08 -12.33 2.23
CA ALA A 135 3.41 -12.95 2.30
C ALA A 135 4.31 -12.24 3.35
N ALA A 136 4.33 -10.91 3.33
CA ALA A 136 5.08 -10.12 4.32
C ALA A 136 4.57 -10.36 5.74
N SER A 137 3.25 -10.43 5.95
CA SER A 137 2.65 -10.66 7.27
C SER A 137 3.03 -12.02 7.84
N ILE A 138 3.01 -13.06 7.00
CA ILE A 138 3.44 -14.42 7.39
C ILE A 138 4.94 -14.43 7.72
N LEU A 139 5.76 -13.83 6.85
CA LEU A 139 7.22 -13.76 7.03
C LEU A 139 7.59 -13.07 8.34
N PHE A 140 7.00 -11.88 8.61
CA PHE A 140 7.24 -11.16 9.87
C PHE A 140 6.72 -11.92 11.08
N GLY A 141 5.57 -12.59 10.97
CA GLY A 141 5.04 -13.46 12.01
C GLY A 141 6.03 -14.57 12.37
N LEU A 142 6.58 -15.26 11.38
CA LEU A 142 7.53 -16.34 11.58
C LEU A 142 8.90 -15.86 12.12
N LEU A 143 9.38 -14.70 11.67
CA LEU A 143 10.68 -14.17 12.09
C LEU A 143 10.66 -13.63 13.53
N PHE A 144 9.60 -12.91 13.91
CA PHE A 144 9.56 -12.20 15.20
C PHE A 144 8.70 -12.88 16.27
N PHE A 145 7.71 -13.69 15.87
CA PHE A 145 6.73 -14.28 16.77
C PHE A 145 6.64 -15.83 16.64
N LYS A 146 7.79 -16.49 16.51
CA LYS A 146 7.92 -17.93 16.22
C LYS A 146 6.99 -18.87 17.01
N SER A 147 6.66 -18.54 18.26
CA SER A 147 5.85 -19.38 19.14
C SER A 147 4.36 -19.01 19.19
N GLU A 148 3.97 -17.86 18.63
CA GLU A 148 2.61 -17.33 18.79
C GLU A 148 1.86 -17.18 17.46
N VAL A 149 2.43 -17.64 16.35
CA VAL A 149 1.73 -17.65 15.07
C VAL A 149 0.59 -18.67 15.16
N ASN A 150 -0.63 -18.17 15.27
CA ASN A 150 -1.82 -19.01 15.26
C ASN A 150 -1.93 -19.72 13.90
N GLU A 151 -1.74 -21.04 13.89
CA GLU A 151 -1.78 -21.85 12.67
C GLU A 151 -3.05 -21.64 11.85
N LYS A 152 -4.19 -21.42 12.52
CA LYS A 152 -5.46 -21.13 11.85
C LYS A 152 -5.42 -19.82 11.06
N ASN A 153 -4.83 -18.78 11.63
CA ASN A 153 -4.70 -17.48 10.95
C ASN A 153 -3.72 -17.56 9.80
N ALA A 154 -2.58 -18.25 9.96
CA ALA A 154 -1.61 -18.47 8.88
C ALA A 154 -2.23 -19.26 7.73
N LYS A 155 -2.97 -20.33 8.03
CA LYS A 155 -3.68 -21.13 7.03
C LYS A 155 -4.73 -20.31 6.26
N TYR A 156 -5.49 -19.48 6.97
CA TYR A 156 -6.49 -18.61 6.35
C TYR A 156 -5.84 -17.58 5.41
N LEU A 157 -4.73 -16.97 5.83
CA LEU A 157 -3.96 -16.03 4.99
C LEU A 157 -3.40 -16.72 3.74
N LEU A 158 -2.84 -17.93 3.88
CA LEU A 158 -2.34 -18.70 2.75
C LEU A 158 -3.47 -19.10 1.79
N GLU A 159 -4.63 -19.48 2.29
CA GLU A 159 -5.79 -19.83 1.44
C GLU A 159 -6.31 -18.61 0.68
N LEU A 160 -6.26 -17.43 1.28
CA LEU A 160 -6.60 -16.17 0.63
C LEU A 160 -5.60 -15.87 -0.49
N ASP A 161 -4.29 -16.00 -0.23
CA ASP A 161 -3.24 -15.77 -1.22
C ASP A 161 -3.33 -16.73 -2.40
N LEU A 162 -3.60 -18.01 -2.15
CA LEU A 162 -3.83 -19.02 -3.18
C LEU A 162 -5.01 -18.69 -4.12
N ARG A 163 -5.95 -17.86 -3.68
CA ARG A 163 -7.04 -17.37 -4.54
C ARG A 163 -6.66 -16.09 -5.29
N VAL A 164 -5.84 -15.25 -4.68
CA VAL A 164 -5.42 -13.97 -5.26
C VAL A 164 -4.37 -14.16 -6.36
N VAL A 165 -3.38 -15.04 -6.15
CA VAL A 165 -2.29 -15.29 -7.11
C VAL A 165 -2.79 -15.74 -8.51
N PRO A 166 -3.72 -16.70 -8.65
CA PRO A 166 -4.26 -17.05 -9.96
C PRO A 166 -4.99 -15.88 -10.64
N MET A 167 -5.71 -15.06 -9.86
CA MET A 167 -6.37 -13.86 -10.37
C MET A 167 -5.35 -12.84 -10.88
N GLU A 168 -4.26 -12.65 -10.17
CA GLU A 168 -3.15 -11.78 -10.57
C GLU A 168 -2.51 -12.25 -11.88
N LEU A 169 -2.24 -13.55 -12.02
CA LEU A 169 -1.71 -14.13 -13.25
C LEU A 169 -2.67 -13.96 -14.44
N LEU A 170 -3.97 -14.13 -14.23
CA LEU A 170 -4.97 -13.89 -15.26
C LEU A 170 -5.02 -12.40 -15.67
N LEU A 171 -4.92 -11.48 -14.71
CA LEU A 171 -4.88 -10.04 -15.00
C LEU A 171 -3.60 -9.66 -15.78
N LEU A 172 -2.45 -10.23 -15.41
CA LEU A 172 -1.20 -10.06 -16.15
C LEU A 172 -1.33 -10.58 -17.58
N PHE A 173 -1.88 -11.77 -17.76
CA PHE A 173 -2.12 -12.34 -19.08
C PHE A 173 -3.06 -11.45 -19.90
N ALA A 174 -4.17 -11.00 -19.31
CA ALA A 174 -5.11 -10.10 -19.96
C ALA A 174 -4.48 -8.77 -20.35
N LEU A 175 -3.56 -8.24 -19.53
CA LEU A 175 -2.80 -7.03 -19.84
C LEU A 175 -1.92 -7.23 -21.09
N PHE A 176 -1.17 -8.33 -21.17
CA PHE A 176 -0.32 -8.63 -22.33
C PHE A 176 -1.15 -8.87 -23.59
N VAL A 177 -2.25 -9.60 -23.49
CA VAL A 177 -3.18 -9.83 -24.61
C VAL A 177 -3.79 -8.51 -25.07
N GLY A 178 -4.26 -7.68 -24.13
CA GLY A 178 -4.81 -6.36 -24.44
C GLY A 178 -3.79 -5.45 -25.16
N MET A 179 -2.54 -5.48 -24.69
CA MET A 179 -1.45 -4.74 -25.31
C MET A 179 -1.16 -5.23 -26.74
N TYR A 180 -1.17 -6.54 -26.97
CA TYR A 180 -0.94 -7.12 -28.29
C TYR A 180 -2.03 -6.73 -29.30
N PHE A 181 -3.30 -6.73 -28.89
CA PHE A 181 -4.41 -6.44 -29.81
C PHE A 181 -4.73 -4.95 -29.98
N GLN A 182 -4.51 -4.13 -28.97
CA GLN A 182 -4.94 -2.72 -28.97
C GLN A 182 -3.78 -1.71 -29.00
N GLY A 183 -2.55 -2.16 -28.77
CA GLY A 183 -1.42 -1.25 -28.52
C GLY A 183 -0.73 -0.67 -29.74
N GLY A 184 -1.07 -1.12 -30.97
CA GLY A 184 -0.45 -0.65 -32.21
C GLY A 184 1.07 -0.91 -32.27
N ASP A 185 1.76 -0.20 -33.18
CA ASP A 185 3.20 -0.41 -33.42
C ASP A 185 4.10 -0.19 -32.19
N LYS A 186 3.74 0.77 -31.33
CA LYS A 186 4.51 1.06 -30.12
C LYS A 186 4.43 -0.07 -29.08
N ALA A 187 3.28 -0.71 -28.99
CA ALA A 187 3.11 -1.86 -28.09
C ALA A 187 3.83 -3.09 -28.61
N PHE A 188 3.85 -3.29 -29.93
CA PHE A 188 4.58 -4.37 -30.55
C PHE A 188 6.10 -4.25 -30.27
N VAL A 189 6.67 -3.06 -30.42
CA VAL A 189 8.07 -2.78 -30.06
C VAL A 189 8.33 -3.02 -28.58
N ALA A 190 7.42 -2.63 -27.68
CA ALA A 190 7.56 -2.87 -26.25
C ALA A 190 7.53 -4.37 -25.91
N ILE A 191 6.64 -5.15 -26.53
CA ILE A 191 6.58 -6.61 -26.37
C ILE A 191 7.88 -7.25 -26.90
N GLN A 192 8.34 -6.81 -28.04
CA GLN A 192 9.58 -7.32 -28.64
C GLN A 192 10.78 -7.05 -27.73
N ALA A 193 10.90 -5.84 -27.18
CA ALA A 193 11.95 -5.52 -26.22
C ALA A 193 11.91 -6.38 -24.96
N LEU A 194 10.70 -6.72 -24.45
CA LEU A 194 10.55 -7.60 -23.30
C LEU A 194 10.88 -9.07 -23.59
N THR A 195 10.64 -9.54 -24.81
CA THR A 195 10.88 -10.95 -25.18
C THR A 195 12.27 -11.20 -25.74
N THR A 196 12.86 -10.24 -26.43
CA THR A 196 14.19 -10.40 -27.08
C THR A 196 15.31 -9.72 -26.30
N GLY A 197 15.00 -8.87 -25.35
CA GLY A 197 16.00 -8.19 -24.52
C GLY A 197 16.81 -7.10 -25.25
N VAL A 198 16.35 -6.65 -26.42
CA VAL A 198 17.01 -5.61 -27.26
C VAL A 198 16.11 -4.39 -27.37
#